data_47f4b546ca1da66708a0c80c987871a2
#
_entry.id   47f4b546ca1da66708a0c80c987871a2
#
_cell.length_a   1.000
_cell.length_b   1.000
_cell.length_c   1.000
_cell.angle_alpha   90.00
_cell.angle_beta   90.00
_cell.angle_gamma   90.00
#
_symmetry.space_group_name_H-M   'P 1'
#
loop_
_entity.id
_entity.type
_entity.pdbx_description
1 polymer ?
#
loop_
_entity_poly.entity_id
_entity_poly.type
_entity_poly.pdbx_seq_one_letter_code
_entity_poly.pdbx_strand_id
1 'polypeptide(L)'
;DVMAGMAWELKFPKLIGVKLTGKLSGWTAPKDVILKVAGIVSAKGGTGAIVEYFGEGAIGMSCTGKGTICNMGAEIGATTSTFGYDESMERYLRATDRSDVAEAANKVKDYLTGDAEVYANPEQYFDQVIEINLSELSPLLNGPFTPDLSTNVGSDMTDAANKNDWPLKVEWGLIGSCTNSSYEDLSRASSIAQQAIDKGLKMKSELGINPGSEKVRYTADRDGIISIFEKLDAKIFTNACGPCIGQWARYDDPKNAPKNSIIHSFNRNFAKRADGNPNTHAFVASPEMVAAVAIAGRLDFNPMTDTLININGEEVMLDEPTGWELPPKGFEVKDDGYLAPEEDGSGVDIKVNPGSERLELLTPFTPLGNDLSGVKLLIKAHGKCTTDHISMAGPWLRFRGHLDNISNNCLIGAVNAYNMNTNFVKSQLNGEYDAVPATARAYKAAGINTIVVGDHNYG
;
A
#
# COMPACT_ATOMS: atom_id res chain seq x y z
N ASP A 1 1.24 -25.20 -10.42
CA ASP A 1 2.56 -25.86 -10.64
C ASP A 1 3.10 -26.36 -9.31
N VAL A 2 3.31 -25.49 -8.30
CA VAL A 2 3.90 -25.89 -7.00
C VAL A 2 3.11 -27.00 -6.31
N MET A 3 1.78 -26.86 -6.21
CA MET A 3 0.91 -27.88 -5.59
C MET A 3 0.90 -29.20 -6.37
N ALA A 4 1.17 -29.17 -7.66
CA ALA A 4 1.26 -30.36 -8.50
C ALA A 4 2.69 -30.95 -8.55
N GLY A 5 3.64 -30.38 -7.87
CA GLY A 5 5.05 -30.78 -7.90
C GLY A 5 5.75 -30.55 -9.25
N MET A 6 5.17 -29.66 -10.08
CA MET A 6 5.74 -29.29 -11.38
C MET A 6 6.75 -28.16 -11.23
N ALA A 7 7.73 -28.13 -12.13
CA ALA A 7 8.68 -27.03 -12.19
C ALA A 7 7.97 -25.71 -12.50
N TRP A 8 8.29 -24.68 -11.73
CA TRP A 8 7.82 -23.34 -12.01
C TRP A 8 8.83 -22.62 -12.92
N GLU A 9 8.45 -22.46 -14.16
CA GLU A 9 9.26 -21.75 -15.15
C GLU A 9 9.14 -20.24 -14.97
N LEU A 10 10.24 -19.59 -14.62
CA LEU A 10 10.36 -18.14 -14.56
C LEU A 10 11.17 -17.65 -15.76
N LYS A 11 10.62 -16.64 -16.44
CA LYS A 11 11.39 -15.90 -17.43
C LYS A 11 12.54 -15.19 -16.71
N PHE A 12 13.76 -15.30 -17.24
CA PHE A 12 14.92 -14.57 -16.70
C PHE A 12 14.61 -13.06 -16.66
N PRO A 13 14.67 -12.41 -15.48
CA PRO A 13 14.30 -11.01 -15.35
C PRO A 13 15.37 -10.10 -15.94
N LYS A 14 14.97 -8.89 -16.32
CA LYS A 14 15.91 -7.78 -16.53
C LYS A 14 16.43 -7.29 -15.18
N LEU A 15 17.62 -6.72 -15.20
CA LEU A 15 18.26 -6.15 -14.03
C LEU A 15 18.30 -4.61 -14.16
N ILE A 16 17.69 -3.89 -13.22
CA ILE A 16 17.77 -2.44 -13.14
C ILE A 16 18.58 -2.09 -11.89
N GLY A 17 19.73 -1.46 -12.09
CA GLY A 17 20.56 -0.95 -11.01
C GLY A 17 20.18 0.51 -10.69
N VAL A 18 19.86 0.79 -9.42
CA VAL A 18 19.63 2.16 -8.94
C VAL A 18 20.77 2.55 -8.00
N LYS A 19 21.68 3.35 -8.50
CA LYS A 19 22.82 3.86 -7.76
C LYS A 19 22.44 5.11 -6.98
N LEU A 20 22.52 5.03 -5.67
CA LEU A 20 22.23 6.11 -4.75
C LEU A 20 23.54 6.72 -4.23
N THR A 21 23.74 8.00 -4.46
CA THR A 21 24.89 8.76 -3.96
C THR A 21 24.43 9.86 -3.01
N GLY A 22 25.36 10.41 -2.22
CA GLY A 22 25.05 11.46 -1.26
C GLY A 22 24.19 10.98 -0.10
N LYS A 23 23.43 11.91 0.52
CA LYS A 23 22.60 11.63 1.71
C LYS A 23 21.27 12.36 1.63
N LEU A 24 20.21 11.72 2.10
CA LEU A 24 18.94 12.40 2.38
C LEU A 24 19.13 13.44 3.49
N SER A 25 18.51 14.58 3.35
CA SER A 25 18.58 15.66 4.34
C SER A 25 17.32 16.52 4.31
N GLY A 26 17.08 17.23 5.41
CA GLY A 26 15.97 18.16 5.50
C GLY A 26 14.61 17.47 5.30
N TRP A 27 13.87 17.98 4.35
CA TRP A 27 12.50 17.53 4.01
C TRP A 27 12.45 16.28 3.14
N THR A 28 13.60 15.78 2.65
CA THR A 28 13.60 14.57 1.83
C THR A 28 13.58 13.30 2.68
N ALA A 29 12.90 12.28 2.17
CA ALA A 29 12.69 11.00 2.83
C ALA A 29 12.96 9.83 1.85
N PRO A 30 13.12 8.60 2.34
CA PRO A 30 13.22 7.42 1.47
C PRO A 30 12.07 7.29 0.47
N LYS A 31 10.90 7.79 0.84
CA LYS A 31 9.73 7.86 -0.05
C LYS A 31 10.04 8.63 -1.34
N ASP A 32 10.74 9.74 -1.25
CA ASP A 32 11.05 10.57 -2.41
C ASP A 32 11.98 9.84 -3.40
N VAL A 33 12.81 8.92 -2.93
CA VAL A 33 13.65 8.08 -3.79
C VAL A 33 12.79 7.23 -4.71
N ILE A 34 11.83 6.49 -4.17
CA ILE A 34 10.98 5.62 -4.99
C ILE A 34 9.98 6.42 -5.83
N LEU A 35 9.52 7.58 -5.35
CA LEU A 35 8.71 8.49 -6.17
C LEU A 35 9.52 9.02 -7.36
N LYS A 36 10.80 9.33 -7.18
CA LYS A 36 11.71 9.71 -8.27
C LYS A 36 11.93 8.57 -9.25
N VAL A 37 12.20 7.36 -8.75
CA VAL A 37 12.35 6.16 -9.59
C VAL A 37 11.07 5.92 -10.40
N ALA A 38 9.90 5.99 -9.77
CA ALA A 38 8.63 5.84 -10.46
C ALA A 38 8.45 6.86 -11.59
N GLY A 39 8.83 8.11 -11.35
CA GLY A 39 8.81 9.16 -12.39
C GLY A 39 9.77 8.90 -13.55
N ILE A 40 10.87 8.18 -13.33
CA ILE A 40 11.86 7.84 -14.36
C ILE A 40 11.43 6.61 -15.17
N VAL A 41 11.06 5.51 -14.49
CA VAL A 41 10.80 4.22 -15.15
C VAL A 41 9.33 4.03 -15.56
N SER A 42 8.43 4.84 -15.04
CA SER A 42 6.97 4.73 -15.14
C SER A 42 6.37 3.53 -14.39
N ALA A 43 5.04 3.49 -14.27
CA ALA A 43 4.30 2.44 -13.56
C ALA A 43 4.42 1.03 -14.18
N LYS A 44 5.02 0.90 -15.37
CA LYS A 44 5.21 -0.39 -16.06
C LYS A 44 6.67 -0.66 -16.44
N GLY A 45 7.57 0.30 -16.21
CA GLY A 45 8.96 0.19 -16.67
C GLY A 45 9.77 -0.91 -15.99
N GLY A 46 9.40 -1.27 -14.75
CA GLY A 46 9.99 -2.39 -14.01
C GLY A 46 9.38 -3.76 -14.33
N THR A 47 8.43 -3.86 -15.27
CA THR A 47 7.75 -5.14 -15.56
C THR A 47 8.74 -6.21 -16.01
N GLY A 48 8.77 -7.32 -15.29
CA GLY A 48 9.72 -8.43 -15.55
C GLY A 48 11.16 -8.10 -15.19
N ALA A 49 11.39 -7.08 -14.34
CA ALA A 49 12.70 -6.71 -13.86
C ALA A 49 12.86 -6.95 -12.36
N ILE A 50 14.11 -7.15 -11.94
CA ILE A 50 14.58 -7.01 -10.56
C ILE A 50 15.25 -5.64 -10.45
N VAL A 51 14.90 -4.88 -9.41
CA VAL A 51 15.51 -3.58 -9.13
C VAL A 51 16.46 -3.71 -7.96
N GLU A 52 17.73 -3.43 -8.15
CA GLU A 52 18.75 -3.47 -7.12
C GLU A 52 19.23 -2.05 -6.78
N TYR A 53 19.11 -1.69 -5.50
CA TYR A 53 19.57 -0.40 -4.98
C TYR A 53 20.94 -0.54 -4.34
N PHE A 54 21.90 0.27 -4.75
CA PHE A 54 23.28 0.22 -4.28
C PHE A 54 23.92 1.60 -4.18
N GLY A 55 25.15 1.65 -3.72
CA GLY A 55 25.92 2.88 -3.54
C GLY A 55 25.89 3.37 -2.09
N GLU A 56 26.66 4.43 -1.81
CA GLU A 56 26.84 4.98 -0.47
C GLU A 56 25.54 5.50 0.14
N GLY A 57 24.65 6.07 -0.68
CA GLY A 57 23.34 6.54 -0.24
C GLY A 57 22.40 5.40 0.16
N ALA A 58 22.55 4.22 -0.42
CA ALA A 58 21.79 3.04 -0.02
C ALA A 58 22.24 2.51 1.35
N ILE A 59 23.55 2.48 1.62
CA ILE A 59 24.13 2.04 2.90
C ILE A 59 23.71 2.97 4.04
N GLY A 60 23.65 4.28 3.79
CA GLY A 60 23.31 5.28 4.81
C GLY A 60 21.81 5.35 5.17
N MET A 61 20.95 4.57 4.48
CA MET A 61 19.49 4.61 4.66
C MET A 61 19.03 3.64 5.76
N SER A 62 17.99 4.02 6.50
CA SER A 62 17.38 3.16 7.52
C SER A 62 16.75 1.90 6.90
N CYS A 63 16.65 0.84 7.70
CA CYS A 63 16.00 -0.40 7.28
C CYS A 63 14.52 -0.19 6.88
N THR A 64 13.79 0.62 7.63
CA THR A 64 12.39 0.98 7.34
C THR A 64 12.27 1.81 6.07
N GLY A 65 13.20 2.72 5.81
CA GLY A 65 13.29 3.48 4.56
C GLY A 65 13.52 2.59 3.34
N LYS A 66 14.44 1.62 3.43
CA LYS A 66 14.63 0.59 2.40
C LYS A 66 13.35 -0.23 2.19
N GLY A 67 12.67 -0.57 3.29
CA GLY A 67 11.36 -1.24 3.24
C GLY A 67 10.31 -0.46 2.46
N THR A 68 10.23 0.85 2.67
CA THR A 68 9.33 1.76 1.91
C THR A 68 9.62 1.72 0.41
N ILE A 69 10.89 1.79 0.04
CA ILE A 69 11.31 1.74 -1.37
C ILE A 69 10.95 0.39 -1.99
N CYS A 70 11.28 -0.72 -1.34
CA CYS A 70 10.97 -2.06 -1.83
C CYS A 70 9.45 -2.30 -1.93
N ASN A 71 8.66 -1.82 -0.96
CA ASN A 71 7.20 -1.94 -0.98
C ASN A 71 6.60 -1.31 -2.25
N MET A 72 7.10 -0.15 -2.65
CA MET A 72 6.64 0.54 -3.85
C MET A 72 7.26 0.04 -5.16
N GLY A 73 8.15 -0.95 -5.12
CA GLY A 73 8.61 -1.64 -6.32
C GLY A 73 7.46 -2.25 -7.13
N ALA A 74 6.39 -2.69 -6.47
CA ALA A 74 5.18 -3.16 -7.14
C ALA A 74 4.49 -2.07 -7.98
N GLU A 75 4.61 -0.79 -7.60
CA GLU A 75 3.97 0.33 -8.30
C GLU A 75 4.66 0.71 -9.60
N ILE A 76 5.91 0.27 -9.78
CA ILE A 76 6.64 0.37 -11.05
C ILE A 76 6.60 -0.94 -11.85
N GLY A 77 5.87 -1.96 -11.36
CA GLY A 77 5.73 -3.26 -12.00
C GLY A 77 6.92 -4.21 -11.79
N ALA A 78 7.87 -3.89 -10.91
CA ALA A 78 9.03 -4.73 -10.63
C ALA A 78 8.62 -6.11 -10.08
N THR A 79 9.32 -7.14 -10.51
CA THR A 79 9.17 -8.51 -9.95
C THR A 79 9.61 -8.53 -8.50
N THR A 80 10.74 -7.87 -8.20
CA THR A 80 11.24 -7.65 -6.85
C THR A 80 12.15 -6.42 -6.80
N SER A 81 12.41 -5.94 -5.56
CA SER A 81 13.37 -4.88 -5.28
C SER A 81 14.28 -5.34 -4.15
N THR A 82 15.57 -5.03 -4.22
CA THR A 82 16.57 -5.50 -3.27
C THR A 82 17.52 -4.40 -2.82
N PHE A 83 17.98 -4.53 -1.59
CA PHE A 83 19.14 -3.82 -1.03
C PHE A 83 20.11 -4.86 -0.46
N GLY A 84 21.39 -4.59 -0.53
CA GLY A 84 22.39 -5.39 0.18
C GLY A 84 22.21 -5.28 1.70
N TYR A 85 22.52 -6.37 2.41
CA TYR A 85 22.51 -6.38 3.87
C TYR A 85 23.58 -5.43 4.47
N ASP A 86 23.18 -4.66 5.45
CA ASP A 86 24.05 -3.71 6.13
C ASP A 86 23.71 -3.51 7.62
N GLU A 87 24.43 -2.60 8.26
CA GLU A 87 24.27 -2.30 9.67
C GLU A 87 22.88 -1.77 10.05
N SER A 88 22.18 -1.09 9.13
CA SER A 88 20.82 -0.61 9.41
C SER A 88 19.84 -1.77 9.57
N MET A 89 20.01 -2.81 8.75
CA MET A 89 19.21 -4.03 8.84
C MET A 89 19.56 -4.83 10.10
N GLU A 90 20.85 -4.90 10.46
CA GLU A 90 21.27 -5.53 11.72
C GLU A 90 20.64 -4.83 12.93
N ARG A 91 20.73 -3.49 13.00
CA ARG A 91 20.11 -2.71 14.09
C ARG A 91 18.61 -2.97 14.19
N TYR A 92 17.92 -3.00 13.07
CA TYR A 92 16.48 -3.24 13.02
C TYR A 92 16.13 -4.66 13.49
N LEU A 93 16.86 -5.69 13.05
CA LEU A 93 16.66 -7.06 13.49
C LEU A 93 16.84 -7.18 15.02
N ARG A 94 17.89 -6.58 15.56
CA ARG A 94 18.14 -6.60 17.02
C ARG A 94 17.04 -5.86 17.80
N ALA A 95 16.61 -4.68 17.30
CA ALA A 95 15.57 -3.89 17.95
C ALA A 95 14.18 -4.57 17.90
N THR A 96 13.99 -5.53 17.02
CA THR A 96 12.72 -6.27 16.84
C THR A 96 12.78 -7.72 17.32
N ASP A 97 13.65 -8.01 18.31
CA ASP A 97 13.78 -9.31 18.98
C ASP A 97 14.23 -10.46 18.05
N ARG A 98 15.03 -10.15 17.01
CA ARG A 98 15.56 -11.10 16.02
C ARG A 98 17.09 -11.10 15.99
N SER A 99 17.72 -11.04 17.17
CA SER A 99 19.17 -11.02 17.29
C SER A 99 19.84 -12.27 16.74
N ASP A 100 19.20 -13.43 16.88
CA ASP A 100 19.64 -14.70 16.30
C ASP A 100 19.71 -14.65 14.77
N VAL A 101 18.73 -14.00 14.13
CA VAL A 101 18.72 -13.76 12.68
C VAL A 101 19.85 -12.81 12.27
N ALA A 102 20.07 -11.74 13.05
CA ALA A 102 21.17 -10.81 12.81
C ALA A 102 22.54 -11.49 12.91
N GLU A 103 22.72 -12.37 13.90
CA GLU A 103 23.96 -13.16 14.07
C GLU A 103 24.15 -14.17 12.92
N ALA A 104 23.08 -14.80 12.47
CA ALA A 104 23.13 -15.69 11.31
C ALA A 104 23.48 -14.93 10.02
N ALA A 105 22.86 -13.76 9.79
CA ALA A 105 23.18 -12.90 8.65
C ALA A 105 24.63 -12.41 8.67
N ASN A 106 25.15 -11.98 9.83
CA ASN A 106 26.53 -11.51 9.98
C ASN A 106 27.58 -12.59 9.65
N LYS A 107 27.28 -13.87 9.86
CA LYS A 107 28.19 -14.97 9.49
C LYS A 107 28.34 -15.14 7.99
N VAL A 108 27.38 -14.69 7.21
CA VAL A 108 27.33 -14.84 5.76
C VAL A 108 27.13 -13.51 5.04
N LYS A 109 27.44 -12.39 5.69
CA LYS A 109 27.17 -11.04 5.19
C LYS A 109 27.75 -10.78 3.80
N ASP A 110 28.93 -11.34 3.50
CA ASP A 110 29.60 -11.15 2.22
C ASP A 110 28.80 -11.79 1.04
N TYR A 111 27.88 -12.71 1.35
CA TYR A 111 26.96 -13.29 0.36
C TYR A 111 25.57 -12.60 0.34
N LEU A 112 25.34 -11.66 1.24
CA LEU A 112 24.11 -10.89 1.36
C LEU A 112 24.25 -9.45 0.83
N THR A 113 25.42 -9.12 0.31
CA THR A 113 25.70 -7.85 -0.37
C THR A 113 25.96 -8.12 -1.85
N GLY A 114 25.82 -7.08 -2.68
CA GLY A 114 26.18 -7.22 -4.09
C GLY A 114 27.70 -7.29 -4.29
N ASP A 115 28.09 -7.89 -5.39
CA ASP A 115 29.49 -8.07 -5.74
C ASP A 115 30.17 -6.71 -6.03
N ALA A 116 31.34 -6.48 -5.45
CA ALA A 116 32.09 -5.24 -5.61
C ALA A 116 32.40 -4.94 -7.10
N GLU A 117 32.63 -5.97 -7.90
CA GLU A 117 32.88 -5.85 -9.33
C GLU A 117 31.66 -5.31 -10.08
N VAL A 118 30.46 -5.77 -9.72
CA VAL A 118 29.18 -5.28 -10.28
C VAL A 118 28.97 -3.81 -9.99
N TYR A 119 29.22 -3.40 -8.75
CA TYR A 119 29.05 -2.00 -8.35
C TYR A 119 30.13 -1.08 -8.90
N ALA A 120 31.34 -1.60 -9.18
CA ALA A 120 32.39 -0.86 -9.86
C ALA A 120 32.12 -0.64 -11.35
N ASN A 121 31.40 -1.57 -12.00
CA ASN A 121 31.13 -1.55 -13.43
C ASN A 121 29.64 -1.83 -13.73
N PRO A 122 28.69 -1.06 -13.18
CA PRO A 122 27.28 -1.40 -13.22
C PRO A 122 26.72 -1.51 -14.64
N GLU A 123 27.21 -0.71 -15.57
CA GLU A 123 26.80 -0.74 -17.00
C GLU A 123 27.08 -2.08 -17.71
N GLN A 124 27.94 -2.92 -17.13
CA GLN A 124 28.25 -4.24 -17.71
C GLN A 124 27.30 -5.34 -17.23
N TYR A 125 26.63 -5.12 -16.10
CA TYR A 125 25.86 -6.14 -15.40
C TYR A 125 24.36 -5.86 -15.34
N PHE A 126 23.98 -4.57 -15.35
CA PHE A 126 22.58 -4.17 -15.37
C PHE A 126 22.12 -3.83 -16.79
N ASP A 127 20.90 -4.21 -17.13
CA ASP A 127 20.25 -3.80 -18.39
C ASP A 127 19.96 -2.29 -18.45
N GLN A 128 19.81 -1.67 -17.27
CA GLN A 128 19.63 -0.24 -17.10
C GLN A 128 20.24 0.21 -15.78
N VAL A 129 20.95 1.34 -15.79
CA VAL A 129 21.45 2.00 -14.59
C VAL A 129 20.75 3.36 -14.42
N ILE A 130 20.30 3.65 -13.21
CA ILE A 130 19.69 4.93 -12.82
C ILE A 130 20.54 5.49 -11.68
N GLU A 131 21.06 6.69 -11.82
CA GLU A 131 21.77 7.37 -10.75
C GLU A 131 20.88 8.46 -10.12
N ILE A 132 20.84 8.50 -8.79
CA ILE A 132 20.12 9.50 -8.00
C ILE A 132 21.07 10.02 -6.93
N ASN A 133 21.37 11.33 -7.00
CA ASN A 133 22.07 12.04 -5.95
C ASN A 133 21.05 12.47 -4.89
N LEU A 134 21.08 11.81 -3.74
CA LEU A 134 20.16 12.07 -2.63
C LEU A 134 20.30 13.49 -2.05
N SER A 135 21.48 14.09 -2.16
CA SER A 135 21.72 15.46 -1.70
C SER A 135 21.08 16.53 -2.59
N GLU A 136 20.71 16.18 -3.81
CA GLU A 136 20.03 17.06 -4.77
C GLU A 136 18.53 16.75 -4.91
N LEU A 137 18.08 15.70 -4.21
CA LEU A 137 16.67 15.29 -4.24
C LEU A 137 15.82 16.32 -3.51
N SER A 138 14.69 16.67 -4.10
CA SER A 138 13.66 17.51 -3.49
C SER A 138 12.44 16.66 -3.14
N PRO A 139 11.62 17.07 -2.15
CA PRO A 139 10.35 16.41 -1.87
C PRO A 139 9.45 16.38 -3.11
N LEU A 140 8.78 15.25 -3.32
CA LEU A 140 7.95 14.98 -4.48
C LEU A 140 6.51 14.69 -4.09
N LEU A 141 5.59 15.11 -4.97
CA LEU A 141 4.19 14.68 -4.96
C LEU A 141 3.90 13.96 -6.26
N ASN A 142 3.58 12.67 -6.18
CA ASN A 142 3.25 11.88 -7.36
C ASN A 142 1.74 11.68 -7.49
N GLY A 143 1.21 11.99 -8.66
CA GLY A 143 -0.22 11.89 -8.94
C GLY A 143 -0.77 13.08 -9.70
N PRO A 144 -2.09 13.15 -9.86
CA PRO A 144 -3.08 12.19 -9.38
C PRO A 144 -3.25 10.98 -10.32
N PHE A 145 -4.00 9.97 -9.87
CA PHE A 145 -4.47 8.80 -10.60
C PHE A 145 -3.40 7.79 -11.03
N THR A 146 -2.14 8.12 -10.91
CA THR A 146 -1.00 7.25 -11.22
C THR A 146 0.18 7.58 -10.30
N PRO A 147 0.98 6.59 -9.86
CA PRO A 147 2.11 6.83 -8.96
C PRO A 147 3.37 7.35 -9.67
N ASP A 148 3.39 7.43 -10.98
CA ASP A 148 4.55 7.82 -11.80
C ASP A 148 4.50 9.26 -12.34
N LEU A 149 3.41 9.99 -12.14
CA LEU A 149 3.33 11.40 -12.47
C LEU A 149 3.97 12.23 -11.35
N SER A 150 5.28 12.43 -11.46
CA SER A 150 6.10 13.06 -10.43
C SER A 150 6.17 14.58 -10.61
N THR A 151 5.89 15.33 -9.55
CA THR A 151 5.93 16.80 -9.55
C THR A 151 6.67 17.28 -8.29
N ASN A 152 7.57 18.25 -8.43
CA ASN A 152 8.20 18.91 -7.27
C ASN A 152 7.17 19.78 -6.54
N VAL A 153 7.39 19.98 -5.26
CA VAL A 153 6.57 20.90 -4.44
C VAL A 153 6.75 22.35 -4.87
N GLY A 154 5.83 23.22 -4.51
CA GLY A 154 5.91 24.66 -4.80
C GLY A 154 5.40 25.01 -6.19
N SER A 155 6.13 25.87 -6.92
CA SER A 155 5.72 26.42 -8.23
C SER A 155 5.42 25.35 -9.26
N ASP A 156 6.18 24.26 -9.32
CA ASP A 156 5.96 23.16 -10.27
C ASP A 156 4.59 22.52 -10.06
N MET A 157 4.18 22.36 -8.79
CA MET A 157 2.85 21.84 -8.45
C MET A 157 1.75 22.85 -8.79
N THR A 158 1.97 24.15 -8.58
CA THR A 158 1.03 25.20 -8.99
C THR A 158 0.79 25.16 -10.49
N ASP A 159 1.85 25.09 -11.28
CA ASP A 159 1.78 25.05 -12.74
C ASP A 159 1.10 23.78 -13.25
N ALA A 160 1.45 22.63 -12.67
CA ALA A 160 0.82 21.37 -13.01
C ALA A 160 -0.68 21.35 -12.69
N ALA A 161 -1.06 21.86 -11.51
CA ALA A 161 -2.44 21.95 -11.09
C ALA A 161 -3.27 22.87 -11.98
N ASN A 162 -2.75 24.05 -12.31
CA ASN A 162 -3.41 24.99 -13.21
C ASN A 162 -3.59 24.42 -14.62
N LYS A 163 -2.56 23.76 -15.15
CA LYS A 163 -2.60 23.15 -16.49
C LYS A 163 -3.63 22.03 -16.60
N ASN A 164 -3.80 21.26 -15.54
CA ASN A 164 -4.64 20.06 -15.55
C ASN A 164 -5.96 20.24 -14.77
N ASP A 165 -6.26 21.43 -14.28
CA ASP A 165 -7.44 21.73 -13.48
C ASP A 165 -7.55 20.85 -12.24
N TRP A 166 -6.45 20.66 -11.49
CA TRP A 166 -6.45 19.96 -10.21
C TRP A 166 -6.81 20.91 -9.07
N PRO A 167 -7.68 20.49 -8.11
CA PRO A 167 -7.93 21.30 -6.93
C PRO A 167 -6.66 21.42 -6.08
N LEU A 168 -6.17 22.65 -5.88
CA LEU A 168 -5.03 22.90 -4.98
C LEU A 168 -5.39 22.70 -3.52
N LYS A 169 -6.65 23.01 -3.14
CA LYS A 169 -7.13 22.78 -1.77
C LYS A 169 -7.12 21.29 -1.45
N VAL A 170 -6.47 20.95 -0.33
CA VAL A 170 -6.43 19.58 0.20
C VAL A 170 -7.53 19.40 1.24
N GLU A 171 -8.34 18.37 1.11
CA GLU A 171 -9.37 18.04 2.10
C GLU A 171 -8.82 17.10 3.19
N TRP A 172 -7.98 16.15 2.83
CA TRP A 172 -7.42 15.16 3.74
C TRP A 172 -5.94 14.92 3.51
N GLY A 173 -5.18 14.85 4.60
CA GLY A 173 -3.88 14.19 4.68
C GLY A 173 -4.03 12.82 5.33
N LEU A 174 -3.38 11.77 4.79
CA LEU A 174 -3.43 10.41 5.34
C LEU A 174 -2.01 9.85 5.46
N ILE A 175 -1.59 9.55 6.68
CA ILE A 175 -0.29 8.90 6.96
C ILE A 175 -0.55 7.44 7.31
N GLY A 176 0.06 6.51 6.62
CA GLY A 176 -0.10 5.07 6.77
C GLY A 176 0.36 4.36 5.51
N SER A 177 0.07 3.24 5.33
CA SER A 177 -0.41 2.05 5.95
C SER A 177 0.78 1.12 6.22
N CYS A 178 0.85 -0.09 5.63
CA CYS A 178 2.07 -0.92 5.69
C CYS A 178 3.26 -0.29 4.94
N THR A 179 3.04 0.67 4.05
CA THR A 179 4.07 1.28 3.21
C THR A 179 4.90 2.30 3.96
N ASN A 180 4.24 3.22 4.69
CA ASN A 180 4.93 4.40 5.22
C ASN A 180 4.28 4.90 6.52
N SER A 181 4.28 4.08 7.53
CA SER A 181 3.95 4.41 8.91
C SER A 181 4.70 3.53 9.90
N SER A 182 5.99 3.35 9.65
CA SER A 182 6.94 2.82 10.62
C SER A 182 7.04 3.76 11.83
N TYR A 183 7.73 3.33 12.88
CA TYR A 183 8.02 4.21 14.01
C TYR A 183 8.81 5.46 13.56
N GLU A 184 9.78 5.30 12.66
CA GLU A 184 10.55 6.40 12.06
C GLU A 184 9.64 7.39 11.35
N ASP A 185 8.77 6.91 10.46
CA ASP A 185 7.84 7.73 9.70
C ASP A 185 6.91 8.55 10.61
N LEU A 186 6.31 7.88 11.61
CA LEU A 186 5.43 8.55 12.56
C LEU A 186 6.18 9.54 13.46
N SER A 187 7.39 9.20 13.88
CA SER A 187 8.25 10.09 14.67
C SER A 187 8.58 11.37 13.92
N ARG A 188 9.00 11.27 12.64
CA ARG A 188 9.32 12.41 11.80
C ARG A 188 8.08 13.25 11.49
N ALA A 189 6.97 12.64 11.10
CA ALA A 189 5.72 13.35 10.85
C ALA A 189 5.16 14.04 12.11
N SER A 190 5.30 13.41 13.28
CA SER A 190 4.88 14.00 14.56
C SER A 190 5.70 15.22 14.95
N SER A 191 6.97 15.31 14.52
CA SER A 191 7.77 16.51 14.76
C SER A 191 7.19 17.74 14.03
N ILE A 192 6.63 17.54 12.84
CA ILE A 192 5.94 18.60 12.09
C ILE A 192 4.62 18.96 12.76
N ALA A 193 3.88 17.95 13.22
CA ALA A 193 2.64 18.15 13.99
C ALA A 193 2.91 18.92 15.30
N GLN A 194 3.99 18.59 16.02
CA GLN A 194 4.38 19.31 17.22
C GLN A 194 4.76 20.77 16.93
N GLN A 195 5.47 21.03 15.85
CA GLN A 195 5.78 22.40 15.42
C GLN A 195 4.50 23.20 15.13
N ALA A 196 3.47 22.58 14.53
CA ALA A 196 2.20 23.26 14.33
C ALA A 196 1.56 23.69 15.65
N ILE A 197 1.61 22.84 16.67
CA ILE A 197 1.12 23.15 18.02
C ILE A 197 1.95 24.31 18.62
N ASP A 198 3.26 24.18 18.62
CA ASP A 198 4.18 25.13 19.28
C ASP A 198 4.16 26.51 18.61
N LYS A 199 3.98 26.56 17.29
CA LYS A 199 3.91 27.79 16.49
C LYS A 199 2.48 28.36 16.38
N GLY A 200 1.50 27.71 17.01
CA GLY A 200 0.09 28.15 16.99
C GLY A 200 -0.55 28.06 15.60
N LEU A 201 -0.17 27.08 14.79
CA LEU A 201 -0.80 26.82 13.51
C LEU A 201 -2.06 25.98 13.68
N LYS A 202 -3.06 26.20 12.83
CA LYS A 202 -4.28 25.39 12.77
C LYS A 202 -4.22 24.47 11.56
N MET A 203 -4.69 23.25 11.73
CA MET A 203 -4.93 22.34 10.61
C MET A 203 -5.95 22.97 9.65
N LYS A 204 -5.64 22.93 8.35
CA LYS A 204 -6.54 23.39 7.29
C LYS A 204 -7.14 22.26 6.48
N SER A 205 -6.62 21.04 6.68
CA SER A 205 -7.18 19.80 6.17
C SER A 205 -7.42 18.84 7.33
N GLU A 206 -8.33 17.89 7.15
CA GLU A 206 -8.45 16.74 8.04
C GLU A 206 -7.17 15.90 7.97
N LEU A 207 -6.78 15.26 9.07
CA LEU A 207 -5.62 14.38 9.13
C LEU A 207 -6.02 12.99 9.64
N GLY A 208 -5.56 11.95 8.98
CA GLY A 208 -5.77 10.56 9.38
C GLY A 208 -4.45 9.82 9.52
N ILE A 209 -4.32 9.02 10.57
CA ILE A 209 -3.13 8.23 10.87
C ILE A 209 -3.50 6.75 10.93
N ASN A 210 -2.85 5.93 10.10
CA ASN A 210 -2.93 4.48 10.14
C ASN A 210 -1.56 3.93 10.56
N PRO A 211 -1.31 3.57 11.83
CA PRO A 211 -0.04 2.96 12.24
C PRO A 211 0.23 1.66 11.47
N GLY A 212 1.50 1.36 11.21
CA GLY A 212 1.90 0.22 10.38
C GLY A 212 1.62 -1.15 11.01
N SER A 213 1.54 -1.22 12.33
CA SER A 213 1.22 -2.43 13.09
C SER A 213 0.82 -2.07 14.51
N GLU A 214 0.24 -3.03 15.25
CA GLU A 214 -0.05 -2.85 16.68
C GLU A 214 1.24 -2.56 17.47
N LYS A 215 2.34 -3.25 17.18
CA LYS A 215 3.64 -3.00 17.82
C LYS A 215 4.10 -1.55 17.64
N VAL A 216 3.96 -1.02 16.45
CA VAL A 216 4.26 0.40 16.16
C VAL A 216 3.26 1.32 16.88
N ARG A 217 1.96 1.01 16.86
CA ARG A 217 0.93 1.81 17.51
C ARG A 217 1.18 1.94 19.01
N TYR A 218 1.37 0.80 19.72
CA TYR A 218 1.63 0.81 21.16
C TYR A 218 2.93 1.55 21.51
N THR A 219 3.96 1.38 20.68
CA THR A 219 5.24 2.09 20.88
C THR A 219 5.08 3.59 20.70
N ALA A 220 4.41 4.02 19.64
CA ALA A 220 4.17 5.42 19.33
C ALA A 220 3.24 6.08 20.37
N ASP A 221 2.26 5.35 20.90
CA ASP A 221 1.37 5.79 21.97
C ASP A 221 2.15 6.00 23.26
N ARG A 222 2.93 4.98 23.70
CA ARG A 222 3.83 5.08 24.87
C ARG A 222 4.76 6.29 24.80
N ASP A 223 5.30 6.58 23.63
CA ASP A 223 6.28 7.65 23.43
C ASP A 223 5.62 9.01 23.12
N GLY A 224 4.29 9.09 23.20
CA GLY A 224 3.53 10.32 23.07
C GLY A 224 3.30 10.80 21.63
N ILE A 225 3.74 10.04 20.62
CA ILE A 225 3.59 10.40 19.20
C ILE A 225 2.11 10.45 18.80
N ILE A 226 1.32 9.48 19.24
CA ILE A 226 -0.12 9.45 18.94
C ILE A 226 -0.83 10.67 19.53
N SER A 227 -0.52 11.02 20.77
CA SER A 227 -1.13 12.17 21.45
C SER A 227 -0.80 13.52 20.80
N ILE A 228 0.34 13.65 20.12
CA ILE A 228 0.67 14.84 19.33
C ILE A 228 -0.31 15.00 18.16
N PHE A 229 -0.59 13.94 17.43
CA PHE A 229 -1.55 13.96 16.33
C PHE A 229 -2.99 14.22 16.84
N GLU A 230 -3.39 13.60 17.95
CA GLU A 230 -4.71 13.81 18.57
C GLU A 230 -4.94 15.27 19.00
N LYS A 231 -3.91 15.98 19.48
CA LYS A 231 -4.00 17.42 19.79
C LYS A 231 -4.29 18.29 18.56
N LEU A 232 -4.10 17.79 17.37
CA LEU A 232 -4.43 18.41 16.10
C LEU A 232 -5.74 17.85 15.49
N ASP A 233 -6.57 17.20 16.31
CA ASP A 233 -7.83 16.56 15.91
C ASP A 233 -7.65 15.46 14.84
N ALA A 234 -6.45 14.87 14.73
CA ALA A 234 -6.21 13.78 13.79
C ALA A 234 -7.00 12.52 14.15
N LYS A 235 -7.54 11.84 13.14
CA LYS A 235 -8.26 10.58 13.32
C LYS A 235 -7.27 9.42 13.29
N ILE A 236 -7.18 8.69 14.39
CA ILE A 236 -6.36 7.48 14.46
C ILE A 236 -7.21 6.30 13.99
N PHE A 237 -6.84 5.72 12.84
CA PHE A 237 -7.50 4.55 12.28
C PHE A 237 -6.94 3.26 12.88
N THR A 238 -7.70 2.19 12.75
CA THR A 238 -7.22 0.86 13.09
C THR A 238 -6.10 0.43 12.14
N ASN A 239 -5.22 -0.48 12.59
CA ASN A 239 -4.08 -0.98 11.80
C ASN A 239 -4.53 -1.92 10.69
N ALA A 240 -5.28 -1.41 9.76
CA ALA A 240 -5.76 -2.11 8.57
C ALA A 240 -5.57 -1.23 7.36
N CYS A 241 -5.76 -1.79 6.18
CA CYS A 241 -5.59 -1.03 4.95
C CYS A 241 -6.54 0.19 4.85
N GLY A 242 -7.79 0.09 5.36
CA GLY A 242 -8.72 1.22 5.44
C GLY A 242 -8.79 2.05 4.15
N PRO A 243 -8.49 3.35 4.22
CA PRO A 243 -8.49 4.23 3.06
C PRO A 243 -7.56 3.79 1.92
N CYS A 244 -6.48 3.05 2.23
CA CYS A 244 -5.53 2.56 1.22
C CYS A 244 -6.17 1.60 0.20
N ILE A 245 -7.25 0.90 0.56
CA ILE A 245 -7.96 -0.04 -0.32
C ILE A 245 -9.43 0.31 -0.55
N GLY A 246 -9.83 1.54 -0.25
CA GLY A 246 -11.20 1.98 -0.47
C GLY A 246 -12.19 1.58 0.62
N GLN A 247 -11.74 1.16 1.78
CA GLN A 247 -12.57 0.95 2.97
C GLN A 247 -12.75 2.26 3.75
N TRP A 248 -13.21 3.29 3.05
CA TRP A 248 -13.37 4.63 3.59
C TRP A 248 -14.58 5.32 2.98
N ALA A 249 -15.65 5.36 3.73
CA ALA A 249 -16.92 5.97 3.31
C ALA A 249 -16.90 7.47 3.63
N ARG A 250 -16.42 8.30 2.70
CA ARG A 250 -16.49 9.76 2.79
C ARG A 250 -17.82 10.33 2.30
N TYR A 251 -18.47 9.61 1.39
CA TYR A 251 -19.67 10.06 0.68
C TYR A 251 -20.71 8.96 0.64
N ASP A 252 -21.98 9.31 0.76
CA ASP A 252 -23.11 8.37 0.58
C ASP A 252 -23.22 7.90 -0.88
N ASP A 253 -22.95 8.78 -1.83
CA ASP A 253 -22.84 8.48 -3.26
C ASP A 253 -21.46 8.90 -3.81
N PRO A 254 -20.46 8.02 -3.72
CA PRO A 254 -19.11 8.35 -4.18
C PRO A 254 -19.02 8.66 -5.68
N LYS A 255 -19.92 8.10 -6.50
CA LYS A 255 -19.87 8.30 -7.96
C LYS A 255 -20.22 9.71 -8.40
N ASN A 256 -21.05 10.39 -7.61
CA ASN A 256 -21.51 11.75 -7.86
C ASN A 256 -20.88 12.78 -6.88
N ALA A 257 -19.89 12.35 -6.10
CA ALA A 257 -19.20 13.21 -5.15
C ALA A 257 -18.35 14.29 -5.87
N PRO A 258 -18.13 15.46 -5.22
CA PRO A 258 -17.43 16.58 -5.82
C PRO A 258 -15.95 16.26 -6.07
N LYS A 259 -15.37 17.03 -7.00
CA LYS A 259 -13.94 17.04 -7.26
C LYS A 259 -13.21 17.58 -6.04
N ASN A 260 -12.18 16.86 -5.61
CA ASN A 260 -11.37 17.23 -4.44
C ASN A 260 -9.96 16.67 -4.56
N SER A 261 -9.04 17.16 -3.72
CA SER A 261 -7.68 16.61 -3.59
C SER A 261 -7.44 16.08 -2.18
N ILE A 262 -6.73 14.97 -2.12
CA ILE A 262 -6.17 14.38 -0.91
C ILE A 262 -4.67 14.10 -1.12
N ILE A 263 -3.91 14.11 -0.03
CA ILE A 263 -2.51 13.70 -0.03
C ILE A 263 -2.31 12.55 0.95
N HIS A 264 -1.49 11.57 0.59
CA HIS A 264 -1.27 10.42 1.45
C HIS A 264 0.12 9.78 1.29
N SER A 265 0.57 9.06 2.29
CA SER A 265 1.82 8.30 2.24
C SER A 265 1.64 6.83 1.84
N PHE A 266 0.45 6.42 1.40
CA PHE A 266 0.19 5.09 0.87
C PHE A 266 0.98 4.85 -0.42
N ASN A 267 0.84 3.66 -1.00
CA ASN A 267 1.54 3.30 -2.22
C ASN A 267 0.75 3.57 -3.51
N ARG A 268 -0.58 3.57 -3.47
CA ARG A 268 -1.46 3.59 -4.67
C ARG A 268 -2.45 4.74 -4.65
N ASN A 269 -2.64 5.36 -5.82
CA ASN A 269 -3.51 6.53 -6.00
C ASN A 269 -4.39 6.46 -7.25
N PHE A 270 -4.74 5.26 -7.72
CA PHE A 270 -5.64 5.10 -8.86
C PHE A 270 -7.00 5.74 -8.59
N ALA A 271 -7.70 6.13 -9.65
CA ALA A 271 -9.06 6.64 -9.54
C ALA A 271 -9.95 5.70 -8.72
N LYS A 272 -10.76 6.26 -7.81
CA LYS A 272 -11.65 5.54 -6.88
C LYS A 272 -10.93 4.74 -5.78
N ARG A 273 -9.59 4.70 -5.75
CA ARG A 273 -8.84 3.83 -4.85
C ARG A 273 -9.07 4.14 -3.37
N ALA A 274 -9.13 5.41 -2.99
CA ALA A 274 -9.21 5.81 -1.59
C ALA A 274 -10.64 5.73 -1.02
N ASP A 275 -11.62 6.31 -1.71
CA ASP A 275 -12.97 6.59 -1.20
C ASP A 275 -14.11 6.24 -2.19
N GLY A 276 -13.76 5.60 -3.31
CA GLY A 276 -14.73 5.24 -4.35
C GLY A 276 -15.14 6.41 -5.27
N ASN A 277 -14.77 7.65 -4.95
CA ASN A 277 -15.07 8.82 -5.77
C ASN A 277 -14.10 8.89 -6.98
N PRO A 278 -14.59 8.88 -8.23
CA PRO A 278 -13.74 9.01 -9.40
C PRO A 278 -13.06 10.39 -9.52
N ASN A 279 -13.58 11.39 -8.81
CA ASN A 279 -13.13 12.77 -8.86
C ASN A 279 -12.18 13.13 -7.70
N THR A 280 -11.79 12.17 -6.86
CA THR A 280 -10.78 12.37 -5.83
C THR A 280 -9.39 12.30 -6.45
N HIS A 281 -8.70 13.43 -6.48
CA HIS A 281 -7.32 13.58 -6.93
C HIS A 281 -6.40 13.21 -5.76
N ALA A 282 -5.89 11.99 -5.76
CA ALA A 282 -5.03 11.49 -4.71
C ALA A 282 -3.56 11.62 -5.10
N PHE A 283 -2.77 12.27 -4.23
CA PHE A 283 -1.33 12.48 -4.40
C PHE A 283 -0.56 11.67 -3.38
N VAL A 284 0.56 11.09 -3.81
CA VAL A 284 1.45 10.29 -2.97
C VAL A 284 2.67 11.12 -2.59
N ALA A 285 2.99 11.17 -1.30
CA ALA A 285 4.15 11.89 -0.76
C ALA A 285 4.72 11.19 0.47
N SER A 286 5.82 11.71 1.01
CA SER A 286 6.36 11.28 2.30
C SER A 286 5.43 11.67 3.47
N PRO A 287 5.47 10.96 4.61
CA PRO A 287 4.66 11.28 5.78
C PRO A 287 4.84 12.72 6.28
N GLU A 288 6.05 13.22 6.27
CA GLU A 288 6.39 14.60 6.66
C GLU A 288 5.71 15.62 5.76
N MET A 289 5.75 15.36 4.44
CA MET A 289 5.08 16.22 3.47
C MET A 289 3.57 16.15 3.59
N VAL A 290 3.01 14.97 3.87
CA VAL A 290 1.56 14.83 4.16
C VAL A 290 1.16 15.69 5.35
N ALA A 291 1.94 15.66 6.44
CA ALA A 291 1.68 16.49 7.62
C ALA A 291 1.77 17.98 7.30
N ALA A 292 2.83 18.43 6.63
CA ALA A 292 3.04 19.82 6.26
C ALA A 292 1.94 20.36 5.34
N VAL A 293 1.59 19.61 4.30
CA VAL A 293 0.53 19.96 3.34
C VAL A 293 -0.85 19.98 4.01
N ALA A 294 -1.13 19.07 4.95
CA ALA A 294 -2.37 19.06 5.70
C ALA A 294 -2.51 20.30 6.62
N ILE A 295 -1.40 20.74 7.24
CA ILE A 295 -1.37 21.99 8.01
C ILE A 295 -1.62 23.19 7.09
N ALA A 296 -0.96 23.24 5.92
CA ALA A 296 -1.08 24.32 4.94
C ALA A 296 -2.43 24.33 4.20
N GLY A 297 -3.07 23.18 4.03
CA GLY A 297 -4.33 22.99 3.33
C GLY A 297 -4.24 23.10 1.80
N ARG A 298 -3.04 23.07 1.22
CA ARG A 298 -2.83 23.24 -0.23
C ARG A 298 -1.67 22.39 -0.75
N LEU A 299 -1.82 21.81 -1.94
CA LEU A 299 -0.84 20.91 -2.57
C LEU A 299 0.49 21.58 -2.93
N ASP A 300 0.45 22.85 -3.30
CA ASP A 300 1.60 23.62 -3.75
C ASP A 300 2.41 24.26 -2.60
N PHE A 301 2.13 23.87 -1.36
CA PHE A 301 2.91 24.33 -0.21
C PHE A 301 4.32 23.74 -0.25
N ASN A 302 5.32 24.63 -0.29
CA ASN A 302 6.73 24.28 -0.20
C ASN A 302 7.27 24.63 1.20
N PRO A 303 7.45 23.66 2.10
CA PRO A 303 7.89 23.95 3.48
C PRO A 303 9.31 24.53 3.58
N MET A 304 10.09 24.46 2.51
CA MET A 304 11.45 25.01 2.46
C MET A 304 11.47 26.52 2.19
N THR A 305 10.38 27.08 1.67
CA THR A 305 10.33 28.50 1.25
C THR A 305 9.11 29.27 1.73
N ASP A 306 8.00 28.56 1.98
CA ASP A 306 6.72 29.17 2.27
C ASP A 306 6.53 29.38 3.77
N THR A 307 5.83 30.48 4.11
CA THR A 307 5.35 30.77 5.46
C THR A 307 3.88 30.42 5.62
N LEU A 308 3.47 30.21 6.84
CA LEU A 308 2.09 30.00 7.27
C LEU A 308 1.69 31.06 8.31
N ILE A 309 0.42 31.44 8.31
CA ILE A 309 -0.11 32.41 9.29
C ILE A 309 -0.61 31.64 10.51
N ASN A 310 -0.06 31.96 11.68
CA ASN A 310 -0.49 31.39 12.96
C ASN A 310 -1.74 32.07 13.52
N ILE A 311 -2.23 31.60 14.69
CA ILE A 311 -3.43 32.15 15.34
C ILE A 311 -3.28 33.61 15.79
N ASN A 312 -2.07 34.11 15.91
CA ASN A 312 -1.76 35.51 16.28
C ASN A 312 -1.64 36.43 15.04
N GLY A 313 -1.72 35.88 13.82
CA GLY A 313 -1.54 36.62 12.58
C GLY A 313 -0.07 36.78 12.17
N GLU A 314 0.84 36.01 12.76
CA GLU A 314 2.27 36.06 12.48
C GLU A 314 2.65 35.06 11.39
N GLU A 315 3.58 35.42 10.51
CA GLU A 315 4.17 34.52 9.54
C GLU A 315 5.22 33.63 10.22
N VAL A 316 5.06 32.32 10.08
CA VAL A 316 5.97 31.31 10.62
C VAL A 316 6.33 30.28 9.56
N MET A 317 7.56 29.80 9.58
CA MET A 317 8.02 28.66 8.77
C MET A 317 8.01 27.38 9.59
N LEU A 318 7.80 26.26 8.92
CA LEU A 318 8.09 24.94 9.50
C LEU A 318 9.58 24.63 9.36
N ASP A 319 10.18 24.13 10.43
CA ASP A 319 11.55 23.64 10.42
C ASP A 319 11.60 22.22 9.85
N GLU A 320 12.78 21.78 9.45
CA GLU A 320 13.01 20.43 8.94
C GLU A 320 12.51 19.36 9.92
N PRO A 321 11.91 18.25 9.40
CA PRO A 321 11.43 17.17 10.26
C PRO A 321 12.59 16.48 10.98
N THR A 322 12.37 16.17 12.25
CA THR A 322 13.28 15.39 13.09
C THR A 322 12.59 14.12 13.56
N GLY A 323 13.33 13.10 13.95
CA GLY A 323 12.74 11.86 14.43
C GLY A 323 13.79 10.79 14.72
N TRP A 324 13.30 9.64 15.15
CA TRP A 324 14.13 8.50 15.54
C TRP A 324 13.94 7.36 14.55
N GLU A 325 15.04 6.79 14.06
CA GLU A 325 15.02 5.57 13.24
C GLU A 325 14.36 4.41 14.00
N LEU A 326 14.71 4.25 15.26
CA LEU A 326 14.20 3.22 16.16
C LEU A 326 13.74 3.86 17.47
N PRO A 327 12.76 3.29 18.17
CA PRO A 327 12.30 3.83 19.43
C PRO A 327 13.42 3.79 20.48
N PRO A 328 13.76 4.92 21.13
CA PRO A 328 14.88 4.99 22.09
C PRO A 328 14.75 4.06 23.29
N LYS A 329 13.51 3.67 23.63
CA LYS A 329 13.19 2.76 24.74
C LYS A 329 12.89 1.33 24.26
N GLY A 330 13.24 0.98 23.01
CA GLY A 330 12.84 -0.26 22.36
C GLY A 330 11.35 -0.29 21.98
N PHE A 331 10.96 -1.31 21.23
CA PHE A 331 9.56 -1.50 20.88
C PHE A 331 8.75 -1.99 22.06
N GLU A 332 7.53 -1.49 22.18
CA GLU A 332 6.56 -1.97 23.16
C GLU A 332 5.99 -3.30 22.69
N VAL A 333 5.87 -4.25 23.63
CA VAL A 333 5.24 -5.56 23.39
C VAL A 333 4.03 -5.66 24.30
N LYS A 334 2.85 -5.50 23.72
CA LYS A 334 1.56 -5.73 24.37
C LYS A 334 0.76 -6.71 23.57
N ASP A 335 0.01 -7.53 24.25
CA ASP A 335 -0.92 -8.51 23.66
C ASP A 335 -2.39 -8.19 24.00
N ASP A 336 -2.67 -6.92 24.29
CA ASP A 336 -4.01 -6.46 24.69
C ASP A 336 -5.03 -6.58 23.54
N GLY A 337 -4.57 -6.78 22.32
CA GLY A 337 -5.41 -6.93 21.13
C GLY A 337 -5.83 -8.36 20.83
N TYR A 338 -5.24 -9.36 21.50
CA TYR A 338 -5.63 -10.74 21.31
C TYR A 338 -6.78 -11.11 22.23
N LEU A 339 -7.92 -11.40 21.65
CA LEU A 339 -9.07 -11.96 22.33
C LEU A 339 -9.08 -13.46 22.05
N ALA A 340 -8.69 -14.25 23.04
CA ALA A 340 -8.76 -15.70 22.92
C ALA A 340 -10.22 -16.14 22.73
N PRO A 341 -10.50 -17.09 21.83
CA PRO A 341 -11.81 -17.71 21.78
C PRO A 341 -12.08 -18.46 23.09
N GLU A 342 -13.35 -18.58 23.44
CA GLU A 342 -13.74 -19.45 24.53
C GLU A 342 -13.26 -20.89 24.28
N GLU A 343 -12.73 -21.57 25.28
CA GLU A 343 -12.28 -22.98 25.17
C GLU A 343 -13.45 -23.90 24.78
N ASP A 344 -14.63 -23.65 25.33
CA ASP A 344 -15.86 -24.32 24.95
C ASP A 344 -16.87 -23.31 24.38
N GLY A 345 -16.96 -23.25 23.06
CA GLY A 345 -17.92 -22.41 22.34
C GLY A 345 -19.33 -22.99 22.22
N SER A 346 -19.61 -24.16 22.78
CA SER A 346 -20.90 -24.83 22.61
C SER A 346 -22.10 -24.06 23.21
N GLY A 347 -21.83 -23.21 24.21
CA GLY A 347 -22.82 -22.32 24.83
C GLY A 347 -23.00 -20.97 24.12
N VAL A 348 -22.23 -20.66 23.09
CA VAL A 348 -22.30 -19.38 22.38
C VAL A 348 -23.40 -19.39 21.33
N ASP A 349 -24.44 -18.59 21.57
CA ASP A 349 -25.53 -18.39 20.62
C ASP A 349 -25.26 -17.18 19.70
N ILE A 350 -24.91 -17.45 18.46
CA ILE A 350 -24.65 -16.42 17.44
C ILE A 350 -25.98 -15.97 16.83
N LYS A 351 -26.39 -14.75 17.14
CA LYS A 351 -27.64 -14.15 16.62
C LYS A 351 -27.35 -13.25 15.42
N VAL A 352 -27.85 -13.64 14.27
CA VAL A 352 -27.81 -12.82 13.05
C VAL A 352 -29.27 -12.46 12.70
N ASN A 353 -29.51 -11.18 12.40
CA ASN A 353 -30.82 -10.76 11.91
C ASN A 353 -31.13 -11.47 10.58
N PRO A 354 -32.24 -12.21 10.47
CA PRO A 354 -32.59 -12.93 9.23
C PRO A 354 -32.71 -12.03 7.98
N GLY A 355 -32.99 -10.75 8.15
CA GLY A 355 -33.03 -9.76 7.07
C GLY A 355 -31.70 -9.04 6.81
N SER A 356 -30.60 -9.48 7.44
CA SER A 356 -29.30 -8.85 7.21
C SER A 356 -28.77 -9.16 5.82
N GLU A 357 -28.39 -8.11 5.08
CA GLU A 357 -27.66 -8.26 3.81
C GLU A 357 -26.14 -8.39 4.01
N ARG A 358 -25.63 -8.13 5.22
CA ARG A 358 -24.20 -8.03 5.53
C ARG A 358 -23.65 -9.24 6.27
N LEU A 359 -24.50 -9.96 6.99
CA LEU A 359 -24.12 -11.10 7.83
C LEU A 359 -25.07 -12.26 7.58
N GLU A 360 -24.56 -13.48 7.54
CA GLU A 360 -25.32 -14.71 7.59
C GLU A 360 -24.60 -15.77 8.44
N LEU A 361 -25.36 -16.72 8.98
CA LEU A 361 -24.77 -17.90 9.60
C LEU A 361 -24.37 -18.88 8.50
N LEU A 362 -23.08 -19.25 8.49
CA LEU A 362 -22.57 -20.22 7.52
C LEU A 362 -23.04 -21.62 7.86
N THR A 363 -23.54 -22.33 6.88
CA THR A 363 -23.73 -23.78 6.96
C THR A 363 -22.35 -24.44 6.83
N PRO A 364 -21.99 -25.41 7.68
CA PRO A 364 -20.74 -26.15 7.54
C PRO A 364 -20.59 -26.75 6.15
N PHE A 365 -19.41 -26.60 5.55
CA PHE A 365 -19.13 -27.22 4.26
C PHE A 365 -19.00 -28.73 4.40
N THR A 366 -19.60 -29.45 3.45
CA THR A 366 -19.39 -30.89 3.34
C THR A 366 -17.95 -31.15 2.91
N PRO A 367 -17.22 -32.06 3.55
CA PRO A 367 -15.90 -32.45 3.11
C PRO A 367 -15.90 -32.90 1.65
N LEU A 368 -14.87 -32.52 0.90
CA LEU A 368 -14.70 -32.97 -0.50
C LEU A 368 -14.49 -34.48 -0.48
N GLY A 369 -15.34 -35.22 -1.21
CA GLY A 369 -15.17 -36.67 -1.37
C GLY A 369 -13.97 -37.00 -2.27
N ASN A 370 -13.52 -38.25 -2.20
CA ASN A 370 -12.43 -38.74 -3.06
C ASN A 370 -12.83 -38.93 -4.51
N ASP A 371 -14.12 -38.99 -4.80
CA ASP A 371 -14.66 -39.14 -6.16
C ASP A 371 -14.92 -37.77 -6.77
N LEU A 372 -14.06 -37.38 -7.69
CA LEU A 372 -14.17 -36.18 -8.52
C LEU A 372 -14.77 -36.45 -9.91
N SER A 373 -15.37 -37.64 -10.11
CA SER A 373 -16.06 -37.96 -11.38
C SER A 373 -17.26 -37.04 -11.55
N GLY A 374 -17.54 -36.67 -12.79
CA GLY A 374 -18.72 -35.83 -13.10
C GLY A 374 -18.58 -34.35 -12.79
N VAL A 375 -17.44 -33.88 -12.26
CA VAL A 375 -17.17 -32.46 -12.03
C VAL A 375 -17.28 -31.68 -13.36
N LYS A 376 -18.01 -30.56 -13.34
CA LYS A 376 -18.18 -29.71 -14.53
C LYS A 376 -17.25 -28.50 -14.51
N LEU A 377 -16.69 -28.18 -15.66
CA LEU A 377 -15.94 -26.93 -15.82
C LEU A 377 -16.89 -25.73 -15.77
N LEU A 378 -16.72 -24.87 -14.78
CA LEU A 378 -17.46 -23.63 -14.68
C LEU A 378 -16.91 -22.59 -15.66
N ILE A 379 -15.62 -22.34 -15.59
CA ILE A 379 -14.90 -21.42 -16.48
C ILE A 379 -13.44 -21.87 -16.64
N LYS A 380 -12.90 -21.73 -17.86
CA LYS A 380 -11.48 -21.67 -18.15
C LYS A 380 -11.14 -20.21 -18.43
N ALA A 381 -10.42 -19.58 -17.50
CA ALA A 381 -10.03 -18.18 -17.67
C ALA A 381 -8.94 -18.03 -18.77
N HIS A 382 -8.91 -16.85 -19.38
CA HIS A 382 -7.88 -16.42 -20.31
C HIS A 382 -7.20 -15.15 -19.79
N GLY A 383 -5.89 -15.11 -19.82
CA GLY A 383 -5.10 -13.98 -19.36
C GLY A 383 -5.13 -13.81 -17.84
N LYS A 384 -5.12 -12.59 -17.35
CA LYS A 384 -5.13 -12.29 -15.92
C LYS A 384 -6.36 -12.84 -15.22
N CYS A 385 -6.15 -13.55 -14.12
CA CYS A 385 -7.18 -14.02 -13.21
C CYS A 385 -6.73 -13.79 -11.76
N THR A 386 -6.60 -12.52 -11.39
CA THR A 386 -6.16 -12.07 -10.06
C THR A 386 -7.31 -12.06 -9.07
N THR A 387 -7.04 -11.78 -7.81
CA THR A 387 -8.04 -11.59 -6.76
C THR A 387 -9.18 -10.65 -7.20
N ASP A 388 -8.85 -9.56 -7.90
CA ASP A 388 -9.84 -8.59 -8.41
C ASP A 388 -10.74 -9.14 -9.55
N HIS A 389 -10.34 -10.25 -10.18
CA HIS A 389 -11.20 -10.94 -11.16
C HIS A 389 -12.04 -12.04 -10.53
N ILE A 390 -11.53 -12.63 -9.42
CA ILE A 390 -12.16 -13.75 -8.70
C ILE A 390 -13.22 -13.26 -7.72
N SER A 391 -12.85 -12.33 -6.84
CA SER A 391 -13.72 -11.72 -5.84
C SER A 391 -13.20 -10.33 -5.47
N MET A 392 -13.67 -9.33 -6.18
CA MET A 392 -13.17 -7.97 -6.08
C MET A 392 -13.59 -7.27 -4.79
N ALA A 393 -12.75 -6.36 -4.35
CA ALA A 393 -12.97 -5.46 -3.24
C ALA A 393 -13.96 -4.31 -3.60
N GLY A 394 -13.82 -3.16 -2.98
CA GLY A 394 -14.64 -1.98 -3.22
C GLY A 394 -16.08 -2.16 -2.67
N PRO A 395 -17.12 -1.83 -3.42
CA PRO A 395 -18.51 -1.89 -2.94
C PRO A 395 -18.96 -3.27 -2.46
N TRP A 396 -18.32 -4.35 -2.92
CA TRP A 396 -18.62 -5.72 -2.54
C TRP A 396 -18.20 -6.04 -1.09
N LEU A 397 -17.23 -5.30 -0.52
CA LEU A 397 -16.75 -5.53 0.85
C LEU A 397 -17.85 -5.37 1.90
N ARG A 398 -18.93 -4.67 1.62
CA ARG A 398 -20.09 -4.59 2.51
C ARG A 398 -20.74 -5.95 2.78
N PHE A 399 -20.56 -6.90 1.87
CA PHE A 399 -21.12 -8.27 1.95
C PHE A 399 -20.13 -9.31 2.47
N ARG A 400 -18.93 -8.92 2.92
CA ARG A 400 -17.87 -9.87 3.32
C ARG A 400 -18.26 -10.85 4.43
N GLY A 401 -19.29 -10.54 5.22
CA GLY A 401 -19.85 -11.42 6.24
C GLY A 401 -21.11 -12.17 5.78
N HIS A 402 -21.48 -12.08 4.51
CA HIS A 402 -22.65 -12.72 3.91
C HIS A 402 -22.24 -13.46 2.64
N LEU A 403 -21.94 -14.76 2.77
CA LEU A 403 -21.35 -15.55 1.69
C LEU A 403 -22.25 -15.61 0.46
N ASP A 404 -23.54 -15.74 0.65
CA ASP A 404 -24.49 -15.80 -0.47
C ASP A 404 -24.50 -14.49 -1.27
N ASN A 405 -24.53 -13.33 -0.60
CA ASN A 405 -24.53 -12.05 -1.28
C ASN A 405 -23.19 -11.74 -1.96
N ILE A 406 -22.04 -11.99 -1.28
CA ILE A 406 -20.75 -11.72 -1.89
C ILE A 406 -20.45 -12.66 -3.05
N SER A 407 -21.00 -13.87 -3.06
CA SER A 407 -20.81 -14.83 -4.15
C SER A 407 -21.31 -14.33 -5.51
N ASN A 408 -22.15 -13.28 -5.53
CA ASN A 408 -22.57 -12.64 -6.78
C ASN A 408 -21.43 -11.91 -7.51
N ASN A 409 -20.28 -11.70 -6.89
CA ASN A 409 -19.10 -11.16 -7.55
C ASN A 409 -18.11 -12.24 -8.01
N CYS A 410 -18.41 -13.51 -7.80
CA CYS A 410 -17.50 -14.61 -8.10
C CYS A 410 -17.17 -14.66 -9.61
N LEU A 411 -15.88 -14.44 -9.92
CA LEU A 411 -15.32 -14.51 -11.29
C LEU A 411 -15.96 -13.58 -12.33
N ILE A 412 -16.69 -12.53 -11.90
CA ILE A 412 -17.31 -11.59 -12.83
C ILE A 412 -16.31 -10.73 -13.62
N GLY A 413 -15.04 -10.68 -13.19
CA GLY A 413 -13.97 -10.04 -13.93
C GLY A 413 -13.18 -10.99 -14.85
N ALA A 414 -13.41 -12.30 -14.77
CA ALA A 414 -12.68 -13.28 -15.54
C ALA A 414 -13.14 -13.36 -17.00
N VAL A 415 -12.18 -13.41 -17.93
CA VAL A 415 -12.44 -13.62 -19.36
C VAL A 415 -12.50 -15.11 -19.65
N ASN A 416 -13.54 -15.56 -20.33
CA ASN A 416 -13.68 -16.96 -20.72
C ASN A 416 -12.86 -17.29 -21.97
N ALA A 417 -11.93 -18.24 -21.86
CA ALA A 417 -11.05 -18.65 -22.94
C ALA A 417 -11.74 -19.23 -24.18
N TYR A 418 -13.00 -19.70 -24.06
CA TYR A 418 -13.75 -20.26 -25.18
C TYR A 418 -14.44 -19.23 -26.06
N ASN A 419 -14.81 -18.09 -25.52
CA ASN A 419 -15.57 -17.07 -26.27
C ASN A 419 -14.98 -15.66 -26.13
N MET A 420 -13.91 -15.49 -25.35
CA MET A 420 -13.23 -14.21 -25.07
C MET A 420 -14.13 -13.13 -24.43
N ASN A 421 -15.25 -13.51 -23.86
CA ASN A 421 -16.16 -12.61 -23.16
C ASN A 421 -15.91 -12.67 -21.64
N THR A 422 -16.06 -11.53 -21.00
CA THR A 422 -15.98 -11.41 -19.53
C THR A 422 -17.31 -11.80 -18.91
N ASN A 423 -17.28 -12.54 -17.81
CA ASN A 423 -18.47 -12.97 -17.05
C ASN A 423 -19.54 -13.65 -17.91
N PHE A 424 -19.14 -14.48 -18.84
CA PHE A 424 -20.07 -15.11 -19.79
C PHE A 424 -19.64 -16.54 -20.12
N VAL A 425 -20.38 -17.52 -19.59
CA VAL A 425 -20.06 -18.96 -19.69
C VAL A 425 -21.24 -19.76 -20.19
N LYS A 426 -20.96 -20.86 -20.87
CA LYS A 426 -21.98 -21.79 -21.37
C LYS A 426 -22.31 -22.81 -20.28
N SER A 427 -23.55 -22.84 -19.85
CA SER A 427 -24.03 -23.86 -18.93
C SER A 427 -24.07 -25.24 -19.60
N GLN A 428 -23.46 -26.22 -18.94
CA GLN A 428 -23.49 -27.62 -19.40
C GLN A 428 -24.82 -28.34 -19.02
N LEU A 429 -25.76 -27.66 -18.30
CA LEU A 429 -27.04 -28.18 -17.97
C LEU A 429 -28.03 -28.04 -19.13
N ASN A 430 -28.03 -26.91 -19.79
CA ASN A 430 -29.01 -26.54 -20.80
C ASN A 430 -28.41 -26.01 -22.12
N GLY A 431 -27.08 -25.75 -22.14
CA GLY A 431 -26.42 -25.21 -23.31
C GLY A 431 -26.52 -23.68 -23.47
N GLU A 432 -27.24 -23.00 -22.59
CA GLU A 432 -27.40 -21.54 -22.62
C GLU A 432 -26.19 -20.82 -22.02
N TYR A 433 -26.02 -19.57 -22.43
CA TYR A 433 -24.97 -18.70 -21.88
C TYR A 433 -25.52 -17.78 -20.79
N ASP A 434 -24.79 -17.65 -19.69
CA ASP A 434 -25.15 -16.77 -18.58
C ASP A 434 -23.88 -16.27 -17.84
N ALA A 435 -24.11 -15.39 -16.88
CA ALA A 435 -23.06 -14.93 -15.95
C ALA A 435 -22.47 -16.09 -15.14
N VAL A 436 -21.18 -15.98 -14.80
CA VAL A 436 -20.50 -17.02 -14.03
C VAL A 436 -21.18 -17.34 -12.70
N PRO A 437 -21.56 -16.34 -11.83
CA PRO A 437 -22.26 -16.63 -10.59
C PRO A 437 -23.62 -17.32 -10.78
N ALA A 438 -24.38 -16.89 -11.77
CA ALA A 438 -25.68 -17.49 -12.07
C ALA A 438 -25.55 -18.97 -12.49
N THR A 439 -24.59 -19.26 -13.37
CA THR A 439 -24.28 -20.63 -13.80
C THR A 439 -23.78 -21.48 -12.62
N ALA A 440 -22.91 -20.94 -11.76
CA ALA A 440 -22.43 -21.63 -10.55
C ALA A 440 -23.61 -21.99 -9.61
N ARG A 441 -24.54 -21.07 -9.39
CA ARG A 441 -25.76 -21.32 -8.60
C ARG A 441 -26.65 -22.39 -9.20
N ALA A 442 -26.81 -22.39 -10.52
CA ALA A 442 -27.55 -23.42 -11.21
C ALA A 442 -26.93 -24.81 -11.03
N TYR A 443 -25.58 -24.91 -11.11
CA TYR A 443 -24.86 -26.15 -10.83
C TYR A 443 -25.02 -26.61 -9.39
N LYS A 444 -24.89 -25.69 -8.44
CA LYS A 444 -25.13 -25.98 -7.00
C LYS A 444 -26.53 -26.51 -6.77
N ALA A 445 -27.54 -25.88 -7.35
CA ALA A 445 -28.92 -26.33 -7.24
C ALA A 445 -29.18 -27.73 -7.88
N ALA A 446 -28.41 -28.07 -8.90
CA ALA A 446 -28.44 -29.40 -9.53
C ALA A 446 -27.54 -30.44 -8.83
N GLY A 447 -26.90 -30.10 -7.70
CA GLY A 447 -25.99 -30.98 -6.96
C GLY A 447 -24.70 -31.31 -7.72
N ILE A 448 -24.27 -30.47 -8.63
CA ILE A 448 -23.09 -30.67 -9.48
C ILE A 448 -21.90 -29.91 -8.93
N ASN A 449 -20.80 -30.63 -8.70
CA ASN A 449 -19.52 -30.03 -8.37
C ASN A 449 -18.89 -29.37 -9.59
N THR A 450 -18.17 -28.26 -9.36
CA THR A 450 -17.54 -27.50 -10.42
C THR A 450 -16.04 -27.35 -10.20
N ILE A 451 -15.34 -27.13 -11.30
CA ILE A 451 -13.91 -26.77 -11.32
C ILE A 451 -13.71 -25.49 -12.10
N VAL A 452 -12.78 -24.69 -11.66
CA VAL A 452 -12.30 -23.48 -12.34
C VAL A 452 -10.87 -23.71 -12.78
N VAL A 453 -10.55 -23.31 -14.01
CA VAL A 453 -9.19 -23.33 -14.53
C VAL A 453 -8.73 -21.91 -14.77
N GLY A 454 -7.70 -21.49 -14.03
CA GLY A 454 -7.04 -20.20 -14.19
C GLY A 454 -6.04 -20.18 -15.34
N ASP A 455 -5.48 -19.02 -15.63
CA ASP A 455 -4.38 -18.84 -16.59
C ASP A 455 -3.26 -18.07 -15.89
N HIS A 456 -3.06 -16.78 -16.16
CA HIS A 456 -2.01 -15.99 -15.51
C HIS A 456 -2.45 -15.42 -14.17
N ASN A 457 -1.53 -15.45 -13.18
CA ASN A 457 -1.76 -14.81 -11.87
C ASN A 457 -3.09 -15.23 -11.23
N TYR A 458 -3.39 -16.53 -11.25
CA TYR A 458 -4.56 -17.07 -10.59
C TYR A 458 -4.36 -17.08 -9.06
N GLY A 459 -5.22 -16.36 -8.33
CA GLY A 459 -5.16 -16.31 -6.86
C GLY A 459 -4.94 -14.95 -6.27
#